data_c7627637cc4cd81dccbd808eda6bdf0e
#
_entry.id   c7627637cc4cd81dccbd808eda6bdf0e
#
_cell.length_a   1.000
_cell.length_b   1.000
_cell.length_c   1.000
_cell.angle_alpha   90.00
_cell.angle_beta   90.00
_cell.angle_gamma   90.00
#
_symmetry.space_group_name_H-M   'P 1'
#
loop_
_entity.id
_entity.type
_entity.pdbx_description
1 polymer ?
#
loop_
_entity_poly.entity_id
_entity_poly.type
_entity_poly.pdbx_seq_one_letter_code
_entity_poly.pdbx_strand_id
1 'polypeptide(L)'
;MSSTTSLSSTATSTASATASCISVTPDKNGYVPEWACNSNYNYYPSFAAALIFAIVFGITTFLHIYQAFAYKKKRLSWVIIMGATWEFASFVTRTLGTKNQQSTPLAFVSQLLVLLAPMWVNAFDYMVMGRMIYFFVPEQKIFGIKGIKIAKIFVWLDVLSFITQVSIKFCRSFALLPC
;
A
#
# COMPACT_ATOMS: atom_id res chain seq x y z
N MET A 1 23.84 -54.79 48.63
CA MET A 1 23.66 -53.35 48.40
C MET A 1 23.24 -53.20 46.94
N SER A 2 21.95 -53.21 46.69
CA SER A 2 21.34 -53.11 45.35
C SER A 2 20.80 -51.72 45.19
N SER A 3 21.34 -50.95 44.23
CA SER A 3 20.86 -49.63 43.88
C SER A 3 19.90 -49.76 42.67
N THR A 4 18.64 -49.54 42.90
CA THR A 4 17.59 -49.47 41.91
C THR A 4 17.57 -48.08 41.32
N THR A 5 17.94 -47.95 40.04
CA THR A 5 17.84 -46.71 39.27
C THR A 5 16.43 -46.62 38.66
N SER A 6 15.62 -45.71 39.13
CA SER A 6 14.31 -45.42 38.56
C SER A 6 14.46 -44.50 37.33
N LEU A 7 14.11 -45.00 36.16
CA LEU A 7 13.96 -44.23 34.92
C LEU A 7 12.67 -43.41 35.03
N SER A 8 12.83 -42.08 35.17
CA SER A 8 11.75 -41.12 35.06
C SER A 8 11.49 -40.84 33.55
N SER A 9 10.38 -41.35 33.04
CA SER A 9 9.89 -41.02 31.69
C SER A 9 9.30 -39.62 31.70
N THR A 10 10.06 -38.68 31.15
CA THR A 10 9.57 -37.32 30.91
C THR A 10 8.58 -37.37 29.73
N ALA A 11 7.31 -37.32 30.03
CA ALA A 11 6.25 -37.11 29.04
C ALA A 11 6.37 -35.66 28.57
N THR A 12 6.85 -35.51 27.32
CA THR A 12 6.82 -34.22 26.62
C THR A 12 5.36 -33.92 26.26
N SER A 13 4.69 -33.17 27.10
CA SER A 13 3.38 -32.58 26.77
C SER A 13 3.64 -31.49 25.71
N THR A 14 3.32 -31.81 24.49
CA THR A 14 3.17 -30.81 23.40
C THR A 14 1.94 -29.96 23.78
N ALA A 15 2.16 -28.93 24.58
CA ALA A 15 1.16 -27.91 24.80
C ALA A 15 1.02 -27.14 23.45
N SER A 16 -0.05 -27.42 22.73
CA SER A 16 -0.57 -26.54 21.67
C SER A 16 -0.89 -25.22 22.35
N ALA A 17 0.05 -24.27 22.27
CA ALA A 17 -0.17 -22.91 22.74
C ALA A 17 -1.24 -22.29 21.84
N THR A 18 -2.49 -22.41 22.25
CA THR A 18 -3.55 -21.51 21.79
C THR A 18 -3.11 -20.12 22.23
N ALA A 19 -2.55 -19.35 21.31
CA ALA A 19 -2.15 -17.98 21.55
C ALA A 19 -3.41 -17.21 21.96
N SER A 20 -3.61 -17.06 23.28
CA SER A 20 -4.71 -16.28 23.81
C SER A 20 -4.52 -14.84 23.37
N CYS A 21 -5.39 -14.41 22.48
CA CYS A 21 -5.37 -13.09 21.88
C CYS A 21 -5.71 -12.06 22.97
N ILE A 22 -4.74 -11.26 23.38
CA ILE A 22 -4.91 -10.23 24.41
C ILE A 22 -5.33 -8.93 23.72
N SER A 23 -6.54 -8.46 24.02
CA SER A 23 -6.98 -7.12 23.61
C SER A 23 -6.59 -6.10 24.67
N VAL A 24 -5.99 -4.99 24.26
CA VAL A 24 -5.57 -3.89 25.14
C VAL A 24 -6.50 -2.70 24.94
N THR A 25 -6.82 -1.99 26.03
CA THR A 25 -7.61 -0.75 25.95
C THR A 25 -6.83 0.31 25.18
N PRO A 26 -7.42 0.93 24.14
CA PRO A 26 -6.76 1.96 23.33
C PRO A 26 -6.41 3.19 24.16
N ASP A 27 -5.25 3.80 23.87
CA ASP A 27 -4.83 5.09 24.41
C ASP A 27 -5.66 6.25 23.83
N LYS A 28 -5.41 7.48 24.28
CA LYS A 28 -6.12 8.71 23.91
C LYS A 28 -6.31 8.91 22.39
N ASN A 29 -5.35 8.47 21.57
CA ASN A 29 -5.40 8.50 20.11
C ASN A 29 -5.84 7.17 19.48
N GLY A 30 -6.32 6.23 20.28
CA GLY A 30 -6.69 4.90 19.81
C GLY A 30 -5.47 3.98 19.54
N TYR A 31 -4.29 4.33 20.05
CA TYR A 31 -3.10 3.49 19.91
C TYR A 31 -3.24 2.20 20.70
N VAL A 32 -2.86 1.12 20.07
CA VAL A 32 -2.78 -0.22 20.65
C VAL A 32 -1.45 -0.82 20.22
N PRO A 33 -0.69 -1.47 21.13
CA PRO A 33 0.58 -2.11 20.79
C PRO A 33 0.41 -3.14 19.67
N GLU A 34 1.44 -3.31 18.84
CA GLU A 34 1.42 -4.17 17.65
C GLU A 34 1.18 -5.66 17.97
N TRP A 35 1.54 -6.10 19.19
CA TRP A 35 1.31 -7.46 19.66
C TRP A 35 -0.14 -7.74 20.10
N ALA A 36 -0.97 -6.71 20.27
CA ALA A 36 -2.36 -6.87 20.67
C ALA A 36 -3.25 -7.13 19.47
N CYS A 37 -4.27 -7.95 19.63
CA CYS A 37 -5.14 -8.40 18.54
C CYS A 37 -6.04 -7.33 17.97
N ASN A 38 -6.31 -6.28 18.71
CA ASN A 38 -7.10 -5.14 18.26
C ASN A 38 -6.25 -4.01 17.68
N SER A 39 -4.99 -4.29 17.28
CA SER A 39 -4.12 -3.32 16.62
C SER A 39 -4.36 -3.27 15.12
N ASN A 40 -4.73 -2.09 14.61
CA ASN A 40 -4.87 -1.83 13.16
C ASN A 40 -3.53 -1.49 12.49
N TYR A 41 -2.49 -1.19 13.26
CA TYR A 41 -1.18 -0.77 12.75
C TYR A 41 -0.07 -1.63 13.35
N ASN A 42 0.83 -2.12 12.50
CA ASN A 42 2.03 -2.87 12.93
C ASN A 42 3.20 -1.96 13.33
N TYR A 43 2.96 -0.67 13.50
CA TYR A 43 3.96 0.33 13.89
C TYR A 43 3.29 1.54 14.53
N TYR A 44 4.04 2.35 15.25
CA TYR A 44 3.54 3.62 15.80
C TYR A 44 3.44 4.66 14.68
N PRO A 45 2.22 5.05 14.24
CA PRO A 45 2.07 6.00 13.15
C PRO A 45 2.42 7.42 13.60
N SER A 46 3.48 8.00 13.04
CA SER A 46 3.86 9.38 13.36
C SER A 46 2.99 10.38 12.59
N PHE A 47 2.30 11.25 13.34
CA PHE A 47 1.49 12.32 12.77
C PHE A 47 2.32 13.30 11.92
N ALA A 48 3.50 13.69 12.42
CA ALA A 48 4.37 14.64 11.73
C ALA A 48 4.83 14.12 10.36
N ALA A 49 5.25 12.86 10.28
CA ALA A 49 5.66 12.27 9.01
C ALA A 49 4.50 12.23 8.00
N ALA A 50 3.33 11.76 8.41
CA ALA A 50 2.16 11.71 7.53
C ALA A 50 1.75 13.11 7.04
N LEU A 51 1.81 14.12 7.90
CA LEU A 51 1.50 15.51 7.56
C LEU A 51 2.50 16.10 6.56
N ILE A 52 3.81 15.88 6.76
CA ILE A 52 4.84 16.36 5.84
C ILE A 52 4.61 15.78 4.44
N PHE A 53 4.38 14.48 4.33
CA PHE A 53 4.09 13.86 3.04
C PHE A 53 2.78 14.37 2.43
N ALA A 54 1.72 14.58 3.23
CA ALA A 54 0.48 15.20 2.75
C ALA A 54 0.74 16.59 2.15
N ILE A 55 1.54 17.43 2.80
CA ILE A 55 1.89 18.76 2.29
C ILE A 55 2.69 18.65 0.98
N VAL A 56 3.71 17.80 0.92
CA VAL A 56 4.53 17.61 -0.28
C VAL A 56 3.69 17.15 -1.47
N PHE A 57 2.87 16.13 -1.29
CA PHE A 57 1.98 15.65 -2.35
C PHE A 57 0.87 16.64 -2.70
N GLY A 58 0.40 17.44 -1.73
CA GLY A 58 -0.53 18.54 -1.98
C GLY A 58 0.08 19.61 -2.88
N ILE A 59 1.30 20.04 -2.60
CA ILE A 59 2.03 21.00 -3.44
C ILE A 59 2.28 20.42 -4.83
N THR A 60 2.72 19.17 -4.93
CA THR A 60 2.95 18.49 -6.21
C THR A 60 1.68 18.40 -7.05
N THR A 61 0.56 18.04 -6.43
CA THR A 61 -0.76 18.00 -7.09
C THR A 61 -1.15 19.37 -7.63
N PHE A 62 -1.00 20.40 -6.81
CA PHE A 62 -1.29 21.78 -7.22
C PHE A 62 -0.41 22.23 -8.41
N LEU A 63 0.89 21.92 -8.37
CA LEU A 63 1.80 22.22 -9.46
C LEU A 63 1.42 21.51 -10.76
N HIS A 64 1.03 20.24 -10.71
CA HIS A 64 0.57 19.51 -11.89
C HIS A 64 -0.73 20.09 -12.46
N ILE A 65 -1.66 20.50 -11.61
CA ILE A 65 -2.89 21.17 -12.04
C ILE A 65 -2.53 22.51 -12.72
N TYR A 66 -1.70 23.34 -12.09
CA TYR A 66 -1.25 24.61 -12.65
C TYR A 66 -0.59 24.43 -14.03
N GLN A 67 0.35 23.48 -14.15
CA GLN A 67 1.04 23.17 -15.40
C GLN A 67 0.07 22.70 -16.49
N ALA A 68 -0.94 21.88 -16.14
CA ALA A 68 -1.93 21.39 -17.10
C ALA A 68 -2.75 22.53 -17.72
N PHE A 69 -3.06 23.57 -16.94
CA PHE A 69 -3.75 24.76 -17.42
C PHE A 69 -2.82 25.70 -18.18
N ALA A 70 -1.61 25.96 -17.67
CA ALA A 70 -0.63 26.85 -18.26
C ALA A 70 -0.17 26.36 -19.65
N TYR A 71 0.14 25.08 -19.79
CA TYR A 71 0.61 24.50 -21.05
C TYR A 71 -0.50 23.92 -21.95
N LYS A 72 -1.76 24.05 -21.56
CA LYS A 72 -2.94 23.54 -22.29
C LYS A 72 -2.88 22.05 -22.68
N LYS A 73 -2.03 21.25 -22.01
CA LYS A 73 -1.81 19.82 -22.26
C LYS A 73 -2.77 18.94 -21.41
N LYS A 74 -4.01 19.37 -21.22
CA LYS A 74 -5.00 18.76 -20.30
C LYS A 74 -5.17 17.25 -20.50
N ARG A 75 -5.18 16.77 -21.76
CA ARG A 75 -5.45 15.37 -22.08
C ARG A 75 -4.35 14.40 -21.60
N LEU A 76 -3.10 14.85 -21.55
CA LEU A 76 -2.00 14.05 -21.04
C LEU A 76 -1.83 14.21 -19.53
N SER A 77 -1.95 15.46 -19.06
CA SER A 77 -1.74 15.78 -17.64
C SER A 77 -2.83 15.23 -16.72
N TRP A 78 -4.02 14.91 -17.23
CA TRP A 78 -5.12 14.36 -16.47
C TRP A 78 -4.70 13.13 -15.66
N VAL A 79 -3.97 12.22 -16.27
CA VAL A 79 -3.59 10.94 -15.66
C VAL A 79 -2.61 11.14 -14.50
N ILE A 80 -1.60 12.00 -14.68
CA ILE A 80 -0.65 12.30 -13.60
C ILE A 80 -1.31 13.08 -12.46
N ILE A 81 -2.25 13.96 -12.77
CA ILE A 81 -3.03 14.68 -11.76
C ILE A 81 -3.86 13.70 -10.92
N MET A 82 -4.48 12.70 -11.55
CA MET A 82 -5.21 11.67 -10.84
C MET A 82 -4.29 10.89 -9.89
N GLY A 83 -3.12 10.44 -10.35
CA GLY A 83 -2.13 9.77 -9.52
C GLY A 83 -1.72 10.60 -8.31
N ALA A 84 -1.33 11.87 -8.53
CA ALA A 84 -0.93 12.78 -7.47
C ALA A 84 -2.08 13.08 -6.48
N THR A 85 -3.32 13.19 -6.97
CA THR A 85 -4.50 13.39 -6.12
C THR A 85 -4.78 12.18 -5.23
N TRP A 86 -4.65 10.97 -5.76
CA TRP A 86 -4.82 9.73 -4.98
C TRP A 86 -3.76 9.61 -3.88
N GLU A 87 -2.50 9.94 -4.21
CA GLU A 87 -1.40 9.95 -3.24
C GLU A 87 -1.64 10.98 -2.14
N PHE A 88 -1.99 12.21 -2.51
CA PHE A 88 -2.36 13.26 -1.56
C PHE A 88 -3.50 12.82 -0.64
N ALA A 89 -4.60 12.30 -1.19
CA ALA A 89 -5.74 11.82 -0.41
C ALA A 89 -5.36 10.67 0.53
N SER A 90 -4.45 9.78 0.11
CA SER A 90 -3.92 8.71 0.95
C SER A 90 -3.20 9.26 2.20
N PHE A 91 -2.32 10.24 2.03
CA PHE A 91 -1.60 10.83 3.16
C PHE A 91 -2.49 11.70 4.05
N VAL A 92 -3.51 12.36 3.50
CA VAL A 92 -4.52 13.06 4.29
C VAL A 92 -5.30 12.07 5.17
N THR A 93 -5.82 11.00 4.59
CA THR A 93 -6.53 9.95 5.35
C THR A 93 -5.64 9.27 6.37
N ARG A 94 -4.35 9.07 6.06
CA ARG A 94 -3.36 8.55 6.99
C ARG A 94 -3.11 9.51 8.15
N THR A 95 -3.00 10.82 7.90
CA THR A 95 -2.85 11.85 8.93
C THR A 95 -4.07 11.89 9.86
N LEU A 96 -5.28 11.76 9.34
CA LEU A 96 -6.49 11.63 10.13
C LEU A 96 -6.51 10.33 10.94
N GLY A 97 -6.05 9.22 10.34
CA GLY A 97 -5.95 7.92 10.99
C GLY A 97 -4.99 7.90 12.18
N THR A 98 -3.95 8.76 12.22
CA THR A 98 -3.06 8.85 13.39
C THR A 98 -3.76 9.36 14.65
N LYS A 99 -4.82 10.16 14.49
CA LYS A 99 -5.64 10.65 15.60
C LYS A 99 -6.77 9.67 15.98
N ASN A 100 -7.11 8.74 15.11
CA ASN A 100 -8.22 7.82 15.28
C ASN A 100 -7.81 6.41 14.79
N GLN A 101 -6.84 5.81 15.50
CA GLN A 101 -6.15 4.58 15.06
C GLN A 101 -7.06 3.34 15.08
N GLN A 102 -8.19 3.39 15.80
CA GLN A 102 -9.17 2.31 15.82
C GLN A 102 -10.14 2.33 14.62
N SER A 103 -10.11 3.38 13.77
CA SER A 103 -10.97 3.42 12.61
C SER A 103 -10.39 2.56 11.47
N THR A 104 -10.80 1.30 11.40
CA THR A 104 -10.47 0.36 10.31
C THR A 104 -10.74 0.94 8.91
N PRO A 105 -11.85 1.68 8.66
CA PRO A 105 -12.09 2.26 7.34
C PRO A 105 -11.02 3.25 6.92
N LEU A 106 -10.53 4.12 7.81
CA LEU A 106 -9.48 5.09 7.50
C LEU A 106 -8.15 4.40 7.15
N ALA A 107 -7.79 3.37 7.92
CA ALA A 107 -6.60 2.57 7.66
C ALA A 107 -6.69 1.86 6.29
N PHE A 108 -7.84 1.26 5.99
CA PHE A 108 -8.08 0.54 4.74
C PHE A 108 -8.08 1.49 3.54
N VAL A 109 -8.83 2.59 3.59
CA VAL A 109 -8.92 3.58 2.50
C VAL A 109 -7.55 4.19 2.22
N SER A 110 -6.80 4.62 3.24
CA SER A 110 -5.45 5.17 3.04
C SER A 110 -4.52 4.18 2.35
N GLN A 111 -4.63 2.89 2.70
CA GLN A 111 -3.81 1.85 2.12
C GLN A 111 -4.20 1.54 0.67
N LEU A 112 -5.50 1.53 0.34
CA LEU A 112 -5.96 1.35 -1.04
C LEU A 112 -5.51 2.50 -1.93
N LEU A 113 -5.64 3.73 -1.45
CA LEU A 113 -5.27 4.92 -2.21
C LEU A 113 -3.77 4.95 -2.55
N VAL A 114 -2.90 4.60 -1.59
CA VAL A 114 -1.45 4.53 -1.82
C VAL A 114 -1.06 3.43 -2.81
N LEU A 115 -1.83 2.34 -2.86
CA LEU A 115 -1.60 1.27 -3.83
C LEU A 115 -2.11 1.62 -5.23
N LEU A 116 -3.16 2.43 -5.30
CA LEU A 116 -3.79 2.82 -6.57
C LEU A 116 -3.01 3.93 -7.28
N ALA A 117 -2.38 4.84 -6.53
CA ALA A 117 -1.64 5.97 -7.09
C ALA A 117 -0.54 5.56 -8.08
N PRO A 118 0.35 4.58 -7.81
CA PRO A 118 1.38 4.13 -8.76
C PRO A 118 0.81 3.63 -10.09
N MET A 119 -0.38 3.04 -10.10
CA MET A 119 -1.01 2.61 -11.36
C MET A 119 -1.28 3.77 -12.30
N TRP A 120 -1.70 4.92 -11.78
CA TRP A 120 -1.92 6.13 -12.58
C TRP A 120 -0.60 6.72 -13.07
N VAL A 121 0.44 6.72 -12.23
CA VAL A 121 1.78 7.19 -12.62
C VAL A 121 2.35 6.30 -13.74
N ASN A 122 2.30 4.99 -13.58
CA ASN A 122 2.75 4.04 -14.59
C ASN A 122 1.95 4.20 -15.91
N ALA A 123 0.63 4.38 -15.83
CA ALA A 123 -0.19 4.64 -17.01
C ALA A 123 0.24 5.93 -17.75
N PHE A 124 0.61 6.97 -17.00
CA PHE A 124 1.17 8.20 -17.58
C PHE A 124 2.51 7.94 -18.28
N ASP A 125 3.42 7.23 -17.62
CA ASP A 125 4.75 6.90 -18.17
C ASP A 125 4.64 6.09 -19.47
N TYR A 126 3.72 5.12 -19.54
CA TYR A 126 3.48 4.35 -20.77
C TYR A 126 2.90 5.21 -21.89
N MET A 127 2.04 6.17 -21.58
CA MET A 127 1.53 7.11 -22.59
C MET A 127 2.64 8.02 -23.13
N VAL A 128 3.54 8.50 -22.26
CA VAL A 128 4.68 9.31 -22.65
C VAL A 128 5.66 8.48 -23.48
N MET A 129 6.02 7.29 -23.02
CA MET A 129 6.91 6.37 -23.71
C MET A 129 6.36 6.00 -25.10
N GLY A 130 5.06 5.70 -25.21
CA GLY A 130 4.41 5.40 -26.49
C GLY A 130 4.53 6.56 -27.48
N ARG A 131 4.41 7.81 -27.02
CA ARG A 131 4.63 9.01 -27.88
C ARG A 131 6.09 9.17 -28.26
N MET A 132 7.02 8.96 -27.33
CA MET A 132 8.46 9.04 -27.61
C MET A 132 8.86 8.02 -28.68
N ILE A 133 8.39 6.77 -28.59
CA ILE A 133 8.64 5.74 -29.59
C ILE A 133 8.08 6.15 -30.96
N TYR A 134 6.88 6.71 -30.97
CA TYR A 134 6.24 7.15 -32.22
C TYR A 134 7.03 8.26 -32.93
N PHE A 135 7.57 9.23 -32.18
CA PHE A 135 8.26 10.39 -32.78
C PHE A 135 9.75 10.14 -33.07
N PHE A 136 10.43 9.33 -32.23
CA PHE A 136 11.89 9.20 -32.28
C PHE A 136 12.39 7.88 -32.87
N VAL A 137 11.54 6.83 -32.94
CA VAL A 137 11.96 5.53 -33.48
C VAL A 137 11.39 5.31 -34.88
N PRO A 138 12.23 5.32 -35.95
CA PRO A 138 11.77 5.23 -37.34
C PRO A 138 10.92 4.00 -37.65
N GLU A 139 11.26 2.86 -37.04
CA GLU A 139 10.52 1.59 -37.24
C GLU A 139 9.38 1.38 -36.22
N GLN A 140 9.21 2.29 -35.24
CA GLN A 140 8.22 2.17 -34.16
C GLN A 140 8.30 0.84 -33.39
N LYS A 141 9.47 0.18 -33.41
CA LYS A 141 9.74 -1.11 -32.79
C LYS A 141 10.96 -1.00 -31.88
N ILE A 142 10.87 -1.59 -30.69
CA ILE A 142 11.99 -1.79 -29.78
C ILE A 142 12.13 -3.29 -29.57
N PHE A 143 13.33 -3.86 -29.83
CA PHE A 143 13.58 -5.32 -29.79
C PHE A 143 12.60 -6.14 -30.65
N GLY A 144 12.17 -5.61 -31.83
CA GLY A 144 11.24 -6.29 -32.73
C GLY A 144 9.76 -6.24 -32.29
N ILE A 145 9.45 -5.68 -31.14
CA ILE A 145 8.09 -5.56 -30.61
C ILE A 145 7.59 -4.12 -30.78
N LYS A 146 6.36 -3.95 -31.26
CA LYS A 146 5.74 -2.61 -31.36
C LYS A 146 5.63 -2.00 -29.95
N GLY A 147 6.04 -0.73 -29.78
CA GLY A 147 6.01 -0.03 -28.48
C GLY A 147 4.67 -0.07 -27.76
N ILE A 148 3.55 -0.04 -28.52
CA ILE A 148 2.20 -0.17 -27.96
C ILE A 148 1.97 -1.55 -27.30
N LYS A 149 2.56 -2.64 -27.82
CA LYS A 149 2.44 -3.96 -27.20
C LYS A 149 3.22 -4.03 -25.88
N ILE A 150 4.41 -3.43 -25.85
CA ILE A 150 5.24 -3.34 -24.64
C ILE A 150 4.46 -2.60 -23.55
N ALA A 151 3.91 -1.43 -23.85
CA ALA A 151 3.11 -0.65 -22.91
C ALA A 151 1.92 -1.45 -22.36
N LYS A 152 1.19 -2.20 -23.20
CA LYS A 152 0.08 -3.05 -22.76
C LYS A 152 0.52 -4.16 -21.81
N ILE A 153 1.65 -4.81 -22.07
CA ILE A 153 2.19 -5.88 -21.19
C ILE A 153 2.49 -5.32 -19.81
N PHE A 154 3.15 -4.16 -19.73
CA PHE A 154 3.45 -3.52 -18.46
C PHE A 154 2.19 -3.15 -17.67
N VAL A 155 1.16 -2.57 -18.34
CA VAL A 155 -0.12 -2.28 -17.68
C VAL A 155 -0.76 -3.54 -17.11
N TRP A 156 -0.74 -4.65 -17.82
CA TRP A 156 -1.26 -5.92 -17.31
C TRP A 156 -0.48 -6.45 -16.11
N LEU A 157 0.86 -6.33 -16.12
CA LEU A 157 1.71 -6.70 -14.99
C LEU A 157 1.43 -5.84 -13.76
N ASP A 158 1.20 -4.54 -13.93
CA ASP A 158 0.84 -3.62 -12.83
C ASP A 158 -0.53 -3.98 -12.23
N VAL A 159 -1.53 -4.26 -13.08
CA VAL A 159 -2.86 -4.70 -12.62
C VAL A 159 -2.75 -6.02 -11.84
N LEU A 160 -1.97 -6.97 -12.36
CA LEU A 160 -1.76 -8.25 -11.67
C LEU A 160 -1.05 -8.07 -10.32
N SER A 161 -0.03 -7.22 -10.28
CA SER A 161 0.68 -6.84 -9.05
C SER A 161 -0.27 -6.18 -8.03
N PHE A 162 -1.13 -5.28 -8.49
CA PHE A 162 -2.14 -4.64 -7.64
C PHE A 162 -3.12 -5.67 -7.05
N ILE A 163 -3.66 -6.56 -7.88
CA ILE A 163 -4.59 -7.62 -7.44
C ILE A 163 -3.92 -8.51 -6.39
N THR A 164 -2.68 -8.96 -6.62
CA THR A 164 -1.93 -9.77 -5.65
C THR A 164 -1.72 -9.04 -4.33
N GLN A 165 -1.35 -7.77 -4.36
CA GLN A 165 -1.14 -6.97 -3.15
C GLN A 165 -2.43 -6.79 -2.34
N VAL A 166 -3.55 -6.50 -3.00
CA VAL A 166 -4.87 -6.38 -2.36
C VAL A 166 -5.30 -7.73 -1.78
N SER A 167 -5.14 -8.82 -2.55
CA SER A 167 -5.52 -10.17 -2.11
C SER A 167 -4.73 -10.61 -0.87
N ILE A 168 -3.42 -10.41 -0.85
CA ILE A 168 -2.55 -10.75 0.30
C ILE A 168 -2.98 -9.95 1.54
N LYS A 169 -3.25 -8.65 1.38
CA LYS A 169 -3.68 -7.81 2.50
C LYS A 169 -5.08 -8.19 3.01
N PHE A 170 -5.98 -8.50 2.10
CA PHE A 170 -7.33 -8.96 2.44
C PHE A 170 -7.29 -10.31 3.17
N CYS A 171 -6.54 -11.30 2.65
CA CYS A 171 -6.34 -12.59 3.33
C CYS A 171 -5.72 -12.42 4.72
N ARG A 172 -4.74 -11.54 4.87
CA ARG A 172 -4.11 -11.26 6.17
C ARG A 172 -5.11 -10.61 7.13
N SER A 173 -5.92 -9.67 6.66
CA SER A 173 -6.97 -9.03 7.47
C SER A 173 -8.03 -10.04 7.90
N PHE A 174 -8.38 -10.98 7.03
CA PHE A 174 -9.38 -12.02 7.33
C PHE A 174 -8.81 -13.12 8.24
N ALA A 175 -7.54 -13.47 8.11
CA ALA A 175 -6.86 -14.45 8.97
C ALA A 175 -6.63 -13.94 10.41
N LEU A 176 -6.71 -12.63 10.62
CA LEU A 176 -6.59 -11.99 11.94
C LEU A 176 -7.95 -11.75 12.61
N LEU A 177 -9.08 -12.06 11.93
CA LEU A 177 -10.39 -12.13 12.59
C LEU A 177 -10.43 -13.47 13.36
N PRO A 178 -10.50 -13.45 14.69
CA PRO A 178 -10.70 -14.68 15.45
C PRO A 178 -12.09 -15.26 15.15
N CYS A 179 -12.14 -16.57 14.90
CA CYS A 179 -13.37 -17.34 15.00
C CYS A 179 -13.89 -17.34 16.44
#